data_7be4560f5ee2b8f94153b23ecb7e0e1f
#
_entry.id   7be4560f5ee2b8f94153b23ecb7e0e1f
#
_cell.length_a   1.000
_cell.length_b   1.000
_cell.length_c   1.000
_cell.angle_alpha   90.00
_cell.angle_beta   90.00
_cell.angle_gamma   90.00
#
_symmetry.space_group_name_H-M   'P 1'
#
loop_
_entity.id
_entity.type
_entity.pdbx_description
1 polymer ?
#
loop_
_entity_poly.entity_id
_entity_poly.type
_entity_poly.pdbx_seq_one_letter_code
_entity_poly.pdbx_strand_id
1 'polypeptide(L)'
;IVADSTTGDKEAAIGEDWRVRLALAPKANYLYKAPTPGILAPLSLTDGVVFPYTPTINISYMANYDGVIPTHSNYKIQQYINSAVESITVTGDFTAQDTFEANYLLACIHFFKSMTKMFYGQDEDPTKGTPPPLGFFYGLGAFQLDNCPVALTAFTYNLPNNVDYIRATSSDEDSGKFAQTNLIGGTLLPGGQRPPATFVNTPTNDITYVPTKITLTLTCIPVISRNQISNKFSLKEYATGKLLRGSQGNGPGVW
;
A
#
# COMPACT_ATOMS: atom_id res chain seq x y z
N ILE A 1 19.97 -33.22 6.59
CA ILE A 1 20.08 -31.80 6.23
C ILE A 1 18.70 -31.39 5.78
N VAL A 2 17.89 -30.82 6.67
CA VAL A 2 16.58 -30.26 6.34
C VAL A 2 16.81 -28.79 6.03
N ALA A 3 16.60 -28.40 4.77
CA ALA A 3 16.67 -27.02 4.35
C ALA A 3 15.47 -26.27 4.96
N ASP A 4 15.77 -25.19 5.65
CA ASP A 4 14.81 -24.25 6.18
C ASP A 4 14.17 -23.48 5.01
N SER A 5 12.95 -23.87 4.61
CA SER A 5 12.27 -23.40 3.40
C SER A 5 11.29 -22.24 3.66
N THR A 6 11.35 -21.60 4.84
CA THR A 6 10.27 -20.67 5.24
C THR A 6 10.44 -19.22 4.81
N THR A 7 11.59 -18.81 4.26
CA THR A 7 11.81 -17.41 3.87
C THR A 7 11.73 -17.23 2.34
N GLY A 8 12.05 -18.29 1.57
CA GLY A 8 12.04 -18.23 0.10
C GLY A 8 10.64 -18.24 -0.54
N ASP A 9 9.72 -18.98 0.07
CA ASP A 9 8.40 -19.22 -0.53
C ASP A 9 7.48 -18.00 -0.52
N LYS A 10 7.66 -17.07 0.43
CA LYS A 10 6.86 -15.84 0.49
C LYS A 10 7.29 -14.79 -0.55
N GLU A 11 8.57 -14.67 -0.82
CA GLU A 11 9.07 -13.76 -1.86
C GLU A 11 8.77 -14.27 -3.27
N ALA A 12 8.86 -15.58 -3.51
CA ALA A 12 8.50 -16.20 -4.78
C ALA A 12 6.99 -16.05 -5.07
N ALA A 13 6.13 -16.25 -4.08
CA ALA A 13 4.68 -16.07 -4.24
C ALA A 13 4.27 -14.61 -4.53
N ILE A 14 5.02 -13.63 -4.02
CA ILE A 14 4.78 -12.20 -4.30
C ILE A 14 5.13 -11.86 -5.75
N GLY A 15 6.16 -12.48 -6.32
CA GLY A 15 6.59 -12.24 -7.71
C GLY A 15 5.65 -12.79 -8.77
N GLU A 16 4.84 -13.78 -8.44
CA GLU A 16 3.88 -14.42 -9.36
C GLU A 16 2.47 -13.82 -9.27
N ASP A 17 2.13 -13.11 -8.18
CA ASP A 17 0.81 -12.52 -8.00
C ASP A 17 0.71 -11.19 -8.77
N TRP A 18 -0.02 -11.21 -9.88
CA TRP A 18 -0.23 -10.05 -10.74
C TRP A 18 -1.27 -9.04 -10.21
N ARG A 19 -1.96 -9.37 -9.11
CA ARG A 19 -2.95 -8.46 -8.51
C ARG A 19 -2.28 -7.19 -8.01
N VAL A 20 -2.98 -6.08 -8.20
CA VAL A 20 -2.51 -4.78 -7.71
C VAL A 20 -2.54 -4.77 -6.18
N ARG A 21 -1.40 -4.42 -5.59
CA ARG A 21 -1.21 -4.36 -4.15
C ARG A 21 -0.49 -3.07 -3.76
N LEU A 22 -0.94 -2.46 -2.68
CA LEU A 22 -0.24 -1.36 -2.00
C LEU A 22 0.27 -1.85 -0.65
N ALA A 23 1.57 -1.87 -0.47
CA ALA A 23 2.24 -2.32 0.74
C ALA A 23 3.07 -1.21 1.39
N LEU A 24 3.45 -1.40 2.64
CA LEU A 24 4.47 -0.58 3.31
C LEU A 24 5.87 -1.10 2.99
N ALA A 25 6.88 -0.27 3.28
CA ALA A 25 8.28 -0.70 3.18
C ALA A 25 8.52 -2.02 3.94
N PRO A 26 9.38 -2.93 3.43
CA PRO A 26 9.63 -4.23 4.07
C PRO A 26 10.08 -4.14 5.54
N LYS A 27 10.82 -3.08 5.88
CA LYS A 27 11.35 -2.84 7.24
C LYS A 27 10.47 -1.92 8.09
N ALA A 28 9.26 -1.61 7.66
CA ALA A 28 8.34 -0.82 8.45
C ALA A 28 7.92 -1.58 9.71
N ASN A 29 7.74 -0.88 10.81
CA ASN A 29 7.28 -1.40 12.09
C ASN A 29 6.06 -0.66 12.64
N TYR A 30 5.30 -0.04 11.75
CA TYR A 30 4.13 0.78 12.04
C TYR A 30 2.90 0.31 11.23
N LEU A 31 1.73 0.82 11.56
CA LEU A 31 0.43 0.46 11.00
C LEU A 31 0.20 -1.07 11.08
N TYR A 32 -0.10 -1.74 9.97
CA TYR A 32 -0.38 -3.18 9.97
C TYR A 32 0.86 -4.04 10.25
N LYS A 33 2.08 -3.49 10.18
CA LYS A 33 3.34 -4.16 10.55
C LYS A 33 3.74 -3.93 12.01
N ALA A 34 2.97 -3.15 12.75
CA ALA A 34 3.17 -2.98 14.18
C ALA A 34 2.91 -4.29 14.94
N PRO A 35 3.49 -4.46 16.16
CA PRO A 35 3.24 -5.64 17.00
C PRO A 35 1.76 -5.84 17.37
N THR A 36 1.01 -4.74 17.48
CA THR A 36 -0.42 -4.74 17.82
C THR A 36 -1.19 -3.90 16.80
N PRO A 37 -1.46 -4.42 15.60
CA PRO A 37 -2.05 -3.64 14.52
C PRO A 37 -3.54 -3.29 14.72
N GLY A 38 -4.23 -3.92 15.67
CA GLY A 38 -5.65 -3.65 15.94
C GLY A 38 -6.53 -3.95 14.73
N ILE A 39 -7.35 -2.98 14.33
CA ILE A 39 -8.26 -3.08 13.16
C ILE A 39 -7.50 -3.39 11.86
N LEU A 40 -6.20 -3.06 11.78
CA LEU A 40 -5.38 -3.31 10.60
C LEU A 40 -4.83 -4.76 10.52
N ALA A 41 -5.12 -5.61 11.51
CA ALA A 41 -4.62 -6.99 11.56
C ALA A 41 -4.87 -7.82 10.28
N PRO A 42 -6.02 -7.72 9.58
CA PRO A 42 -6.23 -8.45 8.32
C PRO A 42 -5.19 -8.15 7.25
N LEU A 43 -4.65 -6.92 7.22
CA LEU A 43 -3.64 -6.51 6.22
C LEU A 43 -2.26 -7.13 6.47
N SER A 44 -2.00 -7.63 7.68
CA SER A 44 -0.75 -8.33 7.99
C SER A 44 -0.64 -9.68 7.26
N LEU A 45 -1.78 -10.30 6.92
CA LEU A 45 -1.84 -11.57 6.21
C LEU A 45 -1.50 -11.42 4.71
N THR A 46 -1.91 -10.30 4.13
CA THR A 46 -1.73 -10.01 2.71
C THR A 46 -0.50 -9.12 2.43
N ASP A 47 0.22 -8.73 3.50
CA ASP A 47 1.30 -7.73 3.46
C ASP A 47 0.88 -6.46 2.69
N GLY A 48 -0.24 -5.87 3.10
CA GLY A 48 -0.79 -4.66 2.53
C GLY A 48 -2.20 -4.84 1.94
N VAL A 49 -2.66 -3.81 1.25
CA VAL A 49 -3.96 -3.82 0.59
C VAL A 49 -3.83 -4.44 -0.79
N VAL A 50 -4.47 -5.60 -0.99
CA VAL A 50 -4.65 -6.26 -2.28
C VAL A 50 -6.03 -5.89 -2.82
N PHE A 51 -6.08 -5.40 -4.05
CA PHE A 51 -7.35 -5.11 -4.70
C PHE A 51 -8.03 -6.42 -5.12
N PRO A 52 -9.26 -6.70 -4.65
CA PRO A 52 -9.96 -7.95 -4.98
C PRO A 52 -10.27 -8.06 -6.48
N TYR A 53 -10.51 -6.93 -7.11
CA TYR A 53 -10.68 -6.80 -8.56
C TYR A 53 -9.56 -5.92 -9.12
N THR A 54 -9.21 -6.10 -10.40
CA THR A 54 -8.25 -5.22 -11.07
C THR A 54 -8.76 -3.78 -11.04
N PRO A 55 -8.07 -2.86 -10.36
CA PRO A 55 -8.50 -1.47 -10.31
C PRO A 55 -8.24 -0.76 -11.65
N THR A 56 -8.98 0.31 -11.89
CA THR A 56 -8.65 1.26 -12.96
C THR A 56 -7.50 2.13 -12.50
N ILE A 57 -6.39 2.10 -13.25
CA ILE A 57 -5.20 2.88 -12.94
C ILE A 57 -4.99 3.91 -14.05
N ASN A 58 -4.92 5.18 -13.66
CA ASN A 58 -4.68 6.30 -14.56
C ASN A 58 -3.37 6.98 -14.16
N ILE A 59 -2.40 7.00 -15.07
CA ILE A 59 -1.08 7.58 -14.83
C ILE A 59 -0.90 8.72 -15.82
N SER A 60 -0.63 9.93 -15.31
CA SER A 60 -0.44 11.13 -16.12
C SER A 60 1.03 11.51 -16.17
N TYR A 61 1.62 11.42 -17.35
CA TYR A 61 2.97 11.90 -17.64
C TYR A 61 2.88 13.28 -18.26
N MET A 62 3.64 14.25 -17.75
CA MET A 62 3.63 15.62 -18.21
C MET A 62 5.04 16.09 -18.57
N ALA A 63 5.14 16.80 -19.67
CA ALA A 63 6.33 17.59 -20.04
C ALA A 63 5.92 19.06 -20.08
N ASN A 64 6.53 19.88 -19.24
CA ASN A 64 6.24 21.29 -19.12
C ASN A 64 7.15 22.11 -20.04
N TYR A 65 6.54 22.99 -20.83
CA TYR A 65 7.21 23.93 -21.69
C TYR A 65 6.75 25.36 -21.36
N ASP A 66 7.70 26.27 -21.27
CA ASP A 66 7.41 27.70 -21.19
C ASP A 66 7.71 28.37 -22.50
N GLY A 67 6.95 29.38 -22.84
CA GLY A 67 7.07 30.04 -24.09
C GLY A 67 7.56 31.48 -23.98
N VAL A 68 8.71 31.75 -24.57
CA VAL A 68 9.26 33.07 -24.68
C VAL A 68 8.81 33.68 -26.00
N ILE A 69 8.23 34.88 -25.94
CA ILE A 69 7.84 35.66 -27.12
C ILE A 69 8.91 36.74 -27.34
N PRO A 70 9.82 36.57 -28.33
CA PRO A 70 10.77 37.62 -28.66
C PRO A 70 10.05 38.85 -29.23
N THR A 71 10.60 40.03 -28.96
CA THR A 71 10.07 41.27 -29.56
C THR A 71 10.18 41.21 -31.08
N HIS A 72 9.12 41.65 -31.80
CA HIS A 72 9.04 41.61 -33.24
C HIS A 72 9.15 40.23 -33.91
N SER A 73 8.79 39.16 -33.18
CA SER A 73 8.74 37.81 -33.73
C SER A 73 7.31 37.39 -34.03
N ASN A 74 7.13 36.65 -35.13
CA ASN A 74 5.84 36.02 -35.47
C ASN A 74 5.59 34.69 -34.72
N TYR A 75 6.61 34.17 -34.04
CA TYR A 75 6.58 32.87 -33.43
C TYR A 75 7.03 32.91 -31.98
N LYS A 76 6.35 32.08 -31.15
CA LYS A 76 6.71 31.79 -29.76
C LYS A 76 7.77 30.68 -29.75
N ILE A 77 8.85 30.89 -29.01
CA ILE A 77 9.89 29.88 -28.80
C ILE A 77 9.51 29.09 -27.55
N GLN A 78 9.33 27.77 -27.68
CA GLN A 78 9.02 26.90 -26.56
C GLN A 78 10.32 26.39 -25.92
N GLN A 79 10.47 26.62 -24.63
CA GLN A 79 11.59 26.12 -23.85
C GLN A 79 11.11 25.01 -22.92
N TYR A 80 11.79 23.87 -22.91
CA TYR A 80 11.52 22.78 -21.99
C TYR A 80 11.95 23.16 -20.58
N ILE A 81 11.08 22.91 -19.59
CA ILE A 81 11.35 23.16 -18.18
C ILE A 81 11.66 21.85 -17.46
N ASN A 82 10.69 20.94 -17.42
CA ASN A 82 10.81 19.66 -16.71
C ASN A 82 9.80 18.63 -17.23
N SER A 83 10.07 17.37 -16.90
CA SER A 83 9.10 16.27 -17.02
C SER A 83 8.82 15.70 -15.65
N ALA A 84 7.58 15.31 -15.43
CA ALA A 84 7.14 14.69 -14.18
C ALA A 84 5.99 13.71 -14.43
N VAL A 85 5.86 12.74 -13.55
CA VAL A 85 4.60 12.02 -13.40
C VAL A 85 3.75 12.86 -12.44
N GLU A 86 2.65 13.40 -12.93
CA GLU A 86 1.83 14.34 -12.17
C GLU A 86 1.07 13.63 -11.05
N SER A 87 0.36 12.58 -11.42
CA SER A 87 -0.42 11.79 -10.47
C SER A 87 -0.69 10.39 -10.99
N ILE A 88 -0.87 9.48 -10.06
CA ILE A 88 -1.36 8.13 -10.29
C ILE A 88 -2.69 8.03 -9.56
N THR A 89 -3.78 7.92 -10.32
CA THR A 89 -5.11 7.71 -9.74
C THR A 89 -5.50 6.24 -9.88
N VAL A 90 -5.83 5.62 -8.76
CA VAL A 90 -6.24 4.22 -8.67
C VAL A 90 -7.66 4.15 -8.14
N THR A 91 -8.57 3.61 -8.92
CA THR A 91 -9.97 3.42 -8.53
C THR A 91 -10.29 1.93 -8.55
N GLY A 92 -10.66 1.40 -7.39
CA GLY A 92 -10.96 -0.03 -7.23
C GLY A 92 -12.26 -0.27 -6.49
N ASP A 93 -12.99 -1.29 -6.94
CA ASP A 93 -14.17 -1.78 -6.26
C ASP A 93 -13.78 -2.84 -5.23
N PHE A 94 -14.38 -2.73 -4.06
CA PHE A 94 -14.25 -3.69 -2.98
C PHE A 94 -15.64 -4.26 -2.67
N THR A 95 -15.69 -5.56 -2.45
CA THR A 95 -16.90 -6.26 -2.03
C THR A 95 -16.67 -6.95 -0.70
N ALA A 96 -17.73 -7.07 0.08
CA ALA A 96 -17.70 -7.81 1.33
C ALA A 96 -18.97 -8.66 1.41
N GLN A 97 -18.82 -9.98 1.46
CA GLN A 97 -19.92 -10.95 1.50
C GLN A 97 -20.05 -11.60 2.88
N ASP A 98 -18.97 -11.66 3.62
CA ASP A 98 -18.93 -12.18 4.97
C ASP A 98 -18.22 -11.23 5.95
N THR A 99 -18.23 -11.58 7.23
CA THR A 99 -17.59 -10.77 8.30
C THR A 99 -16.07 -10.68 8.11
N PHE A 100 -15.45 -11.68 7.50
CA PHE A 100 -14.03 -11.69 7.23
C PHE A 100 -13.65 -10.61 6.21
N GLU A 101 -14.35 -10.59 5.07
CA GLU A 101 -14.18 -9.58 4.03
C GLU A 101 -14.57 -8.18 4.54
N ALA A 102 -15.61 -8.10 5.38
CA ALA A 102 -16.00 -6.87 6.04
C ALA A 102 -14.89 -6.28 6.93
N ASN A 103 -14.22 -7.14 7.71
CA ASN A 103 -13.08 -6.72 8.53
C ASN A 103 -11.90 -6.30 7.66
N TYR A 104 -11.65 -6.99 6.55
CA TYR A 104 -10.62 -6.61 5.59
C TYR A 104 -10.91 -5.24 4.95
N LEU A 105 -12.15 -5.01 4.51
CA LEU A 105 -12.57 -3.73 3.95
C LEU A 105 -12.43 -2.60 4.96
N LEU A 106 -12.85 -2.82 6.20
CA LEU A 106 -12.69 -1.85 7.28
C LEU A 106 -11.20 -1.53 7.51
N ALA A 107 -10.34 -2.55 7.52
CA ALA A 107 -8.90 -2.39 7.65
C ALA A 107 -8.31 -1.58 6.48
N CYS A 108 -8.74 -1.82 5.25
CA CYS A 108 -8.32 -1.05 4.07
C CYS A 108 -8.67 0.43 4.21
N ILE A 109 -9.91 0.75 4.62
CA ILE A 109 -10.35 2.14 4.81
C ILE A 109 -9.51 2.84 5.88
N HIS A 110 -9.27 2.18 7.01
CA HIS A 110 -8.46 2.74 8.10
C HIS A 110 -6.99 2.88 7.71
N PHE A 111 -6.45 1.93 6.95
CA PHE A 111 -5.09 2.01 6.43
C PHE A 111 -4.91 3.22 5.53
N PHE A 112 -5.77 3.42 4.54
CA PHE A 112 -5.66 4.57 3.63
C PHE A 112 -5.86 5.90 4.35
N LYS A 113 -6.77 5.98 5.33
CA LYS A 113 -6.89 7.17 6.18
C LYS A 113 -5.59 7.46 6.93
N SER A 114 -4.94 6.44 7.47
CA SER A 114 -3.70 6.58 8.23
C SER A 114 -2.52 6.98 7.34
N MET A 115 -2.46 6.47 6.11
CA MET A 115 -1.44 6.83 5.11
C MET A 115 -1.47 8.31 4.71
N THR A 116 -2.53 9.05 5.00
CA THR A 116 -2.60 10.50 4.78
C THR A 116 -2.16 11.32 5.98
N LYS A 117 -1.78 10.69 7.09
CA LYS A 117 -1.42 11.37 8.36
C LYS A 117 0.06 11.23 8.64
N MET A 118 0.64 12.31 9.17
CA MET A 118 2.01 12.31 9.68
C MET A 118 2.08 11.69 11.09
N PHE A 119 3.26 11.27 11.50
CA PHE A 119 3.54 10.86 12.87
C PHE A 119 3.64 12.09 13.77
N TYR A 120 2.66 12.25 14.67
CA TYR A 120 2.55 13.43 15.52
C TYR A 120 1.78 13.13 16.82
N GLY A 121 1.83 14.05 17.76
CA GLY A 121 1.07 13.96 19.01
C GLY A 121 1.70 13.02 20.00
N GLN A 122 1.01 11.94 20.37
CA GLN A 122 1.43 10.97 21.37
C GLN A 122 2.34 9.85 20.84
N ASP A 123 2.72 9.90 19.56
CA ASP A 123 3.69 8.95 19.04
C ASP A 123 5.01 9.09 19.82
N GLU A 124 5.43 8.02 20.49
CA GLU A 124 6.66 7.99 21.30
C GLU A 124 7.92 7.80 20.45
N ASP A 125 7.75 7.53 19.18
CA ASP A 125 8.78 7.12 18.26
C ASP A 125 9.68 8.29 17.81
N PRO A 126 10.98 8.04 17.54
CA PRO A 126 11.87 8.97 16.86
C PRO A 126 11.36 9.45 15.48
N THR A 127 10.35 8.78 14.92
CA THR A 127 9.66 9.20 13.70
C THR A 127 8.70 10.38 13.86
N LYS A 128 8.49 10.86 15.10
CA LYS A 128 7.60 11.99 15.39
C LYS A 128 7.98 13.23 14.59
N GLY A 129 7.01 13.79 13.89
CA GLY A 129 7.22 14.92 12.99
C GLY A 129 7.63 14.55 11.56
N THR A 130 7.77 13.24 11.25
CA THR A 130 8.01 12.79 9.88
C THR A 130 6.74 12.89 9.04
N PRO A 131 6.90 13.11 7.71
CA PRO A 131 5.77 13.14 6.79
C PRO A 131 5.05 11.79 6.76
N PRO A 132 3.85 11.74 6.14
CA PRO A 132 3.09 10.51 5.95
C PRO A 132 3.95 9.38 5.37
N PRO A 133 3.69 8.12 5.75
CA PRO A 133 4.46 6.98 5.27
C PRO A 133 4.33 6.80 3.76
N LEU A 134 5.40 6.34 3.13
CA LEU A 134 5.39 5.95 1.72
C LEU A 134 4.78 4.57 1.55
N GLY A 135 3.95 4.42 0.52
CA GLY A 135 3.48 3.13 0.04
C GLY A 135 4.30 2.65 -1.15
N PHE A 136 4.22 1.37 -1.42
CA PHE A 136 4.84 0.73 -2.56
C PHE A 136 3.78 -0.02 -3.37
N PHE A 137 3.61 0.37 -4.62
CA PHE A 137 2.73 -0.33 -5.54
C PHE A 137 3.44 -1.52 -6.18
N TYR A 138 2.70 -2.62 -6.23
CA TYR A 138 3.06 -3.85 -6.94
C TYR A 138 1.87 -4.28 -7.80
N GLY A 139 2.14 -4.97 -8.90
CA GLY A 139 1.11 -5.61 -9.72
C GLY A 139 1.28 -5.39 -11.22
N LEU A 140 0.47 -6.07 -12.00
CA LEU A 140 0.43 -6.03 -13.47
C LEU A 140 1.77 -6.41 -14.14
N GLY A 141 2.66 -7.05 -13.39
CA GLY A 141 3.95 -7.54 -13.88
C GLY A 141 5.08 -6.53 -13.84
N ALA A 142 6.24 -7.00 -14.25
CA ALA A 142 7.54 -6.36 -14.02
C ALA A 142 7.77 -5.03 -14.77
N PHE A 143 7.01 -4.78 -15.83
CA PHE A 143 7.15 -3.55 -16.64
C PHE A 143 5.99 -2.57 -16.45
N GLN A 144 5.17 -2.80 -15.43
CA GLN A 144 4.09 -1.90 -15.04
C GLN A 144 4.33 -1.36 -13.63
N LEU A 145 3.73 -1.97 -12.62
CA LEU A 145 3.86 -1.56 -11.23
C LEU A 145 4.76 -2.57 -10.49
N ASP A 146 6.04 -2.31 -10.44
CA ASP A 146 6.98 -3.14 -9.71
C ASP A 146 7.73 -2.28 -8.68
N ASN A 147 7.37 -2.44 -7.40
CA ASN A 147 8.00 -1.73 -6.28
C ASN A 147 8.02 -0.20 -6.46
N CYS A 148 6.93 0.37 -6.98
CA CYS A 148 6.81 1.81 -7.21
C CYS A 148 6.57 2.55 -5.91
N PRO A 149 7.52 3.36 -5.41
CA PRO A 149 7.32 4.15 -4.21
C PRO A 149 6.39 5.34 -4.48
N VAL A 150 5.33 5.44 -3.70
CA VAL A 150 4.32 6.49 -3.85
C VAL A 150 3.99 7.15 -2.52
N ALA A 151 3.69 8.43 -2.57
CA ALA A 151 3.05 9.15 -1.48
C ALA A 151 1.56 9.30 -1.79
N LEU A 152 0.72 8.91 -0.83
CA LEU A 152 -0.72 9.07 -0.95
C LEU A 152 -1.09 10.52 -0.67
N THR A 153 -1.61 11.22 -1.68
CA THR A 153 -2.02 12.63 -1.57
C THR A 153 -3.48 12.80 -1.23
N ALA A 154 -4.33 11.92 -1.75
CA ALA A 154 -5.76 11.94 -1.46
C ALA A 154 -6.33 10.52 -1.40
N PHE A 155 -7.27 10.35 -0.50
CA PHE A 155 -8.08 9.15 -0.38
C PHE A 155 -9.55 9.55 -0.32
N THR A 156 -10.34 9.01 -1.23
CA THR A 156 -11.77 9.26 -1.31
C THR A 156 -12.53 7.94 -1.33
N TYR A 157 -13.56 7.86 -0.52
CA TYR A 157 -14.50 6.75 -0.55
C TYR A 157 -15.91 7.29 -0.32
N ASN A 158 -16.87 6.61 -0.90
CA ASN A 158 -18.28 6.95 -0.76
C ASN A 158 -19.01 5.77 -0.12
N LEU A 159 -19.80 6.05 0.90
CA LEU A 159 -20.68 5.07 1.53
C LEU A 159 -22.01 5.07 0.76
N PRO A 160 -22.26 4.08 -0.09
CA PRO A 160 -23.45 4.07 -0.94
C PRO A 160 -24.70 3.77 -0.13
N ASN A 161 -25.84 4.30 -0.58
CA ASN A 161 -27.15 4.07 0.04
C ASN A 161 -28.00 3.00 -0.66
N ASN A 162 -27.49 2.45 -1.75
CA ASN A 162 -28.18 1.48 -2.63
C ASN A 162 -27.60 0.06 -2.52
N VAL A 163 -26.87 -0.24 -1.48
CA VAL A 163 -26.31 -1.56 -1.19
C VAL A 163 -26.60 -1.93 0.27
N ASP A 164 -26.58 -3.20 0.56
CA ASP A 164 -26.72 -3.71 1.91
C ASP A 164 -25.43 -3.47 2.73
N TYR A 165 -25.59 -3.44 4.05
CA TYR A 165 -24.50 -3.29 4.98
C TYR A 165 -24.37 -4.55 5.82
N ILE A 166 -23.14 -5.03 5.96
CA ILE A 166 -22.83 -6.19 6.78
C ILE A 166 -22.00 -5.80 8.01
N ARG A 167 -22.10 -6.61 9.05
CA ARG A 167 -21.42 -6.37 10.30
C ARG A 167 -19.92 -6.69 10.15
N ALA A 168 -19.09 -5.76 10.55
CA ALA A 168 -17.67 -5.92 10.80
C ALA A 168 -17.42 -5.83 12.32
N THR A 169 -16.24 -6.23 12.80
CA THR A 169 -15.85 -6.19 14.23
C THR A 169 -16.89 -6.84 15.14
N SER A 170 -17.13 -8.13 14.95
CA SER A 170 -18.11 -8.87 15.72
C SER A 170 -17.53 -9.37 17.03
N SER A 171 -18.38 -9.42 18.08
CA SER A 171 -18.08 -10.05 19.36
C SER A 171 -18.29 -11.57 19.35
N ASP A 172 -18.79 -12.15 18.26
CA ASP A 172 -19.10 -13.55 18.17
C ASP A 172 -17.86 -14.40 17.93
N GLU A 173 -17.79 -15.56 18.57
CA GLU A 173 -16.64 -16.48 18.51
C GLU A 173 -16.29 -16.94 17.08
N ASP A 174 -17.26 -16.98 16.16
CA ASP A 174 -17.08 -17.40 14.77
C ASP A 174 -16.42 -16.34 13.88
N SER A 175 -16.48 -15.07 14.25
CA SER A 175 -15.81 -13.98 13.53
C SER A 175 -14.35 -13.79 13.97
N GLY A 176 -13.91 -14.58 14.91
CA GLY A 176 -12.69 -14.43 15.68
C GLY A 176 -11.38 -14.72 14.95
N LYS A 177 -11.38 -14.96 13.65
CA LYS A 177 -10.14 -15.31 12.95
C LYS A 177 -9.21 -14.14 12.69
N PHE A 178 -9.59 -12.91 13.03
CA PHE A 178 -8.81 -11.69 12.80
C PHE A 178 -8.57 -10.82 14.02
N ALA A 179 -8.95 -11.29 15.18
CA ALA A 179 -8.59 -10.60 16.39
C ALA A 179 -7.12 -10.79 16.70
N GLN A 180 -6.52 -9.71 17.09
CA GLN A 180 -5.16 -9.51 17.57
C GLN A 180 -4.44 -10.81 17.94
N THR A 181 -3.32 -11.04 17.28
CA THR A 181 -2.30 -11.93 17.81
C THR A 181 -1.74 -11.26 19.06
N ASN A 182 -2.41 -11.42 20.20
CA ASN A 182 -1.74 -11.26 21.45
C ASN A 182 -0.76 -12.43 21.52
N LEU A 183 0.47 -12.18 21.11
CA LEU A 183 1.61 -12.96 21.57
C LEU A 183 1.70 -12.68 23.08
N ILE A 184 0.78 -13.27 23.84
CA ILE A 184 1.01 -13.45 25.26
C ILE A 184 2.34 -14.17 25.29
N GLY A 185 3.33 -13.57 25.95
CA GLY A 185 4.63 -14.17 26.17
C GLY A 185 4.41 -15.57 26.68
N GLY A 186 4.35 -16.52 25.77
CA GLY A 186 3.92 -17.87 26.06
C GLY A 186 4.94 -18.49 26.96
N THR A 187 4.51 -18.89 28.14
CA THR A 187 5.19 -19.89 28.93
C THR A 187 5.46 -21.06 27.99
N LEU A 188 6.74 -21.33 27.72
CA LEU A 188 7.13 -22.47 26.89
C LEU A 188 6.45 -23.73 27.45
N LEU A 189 5.80 -24.46 26.56
CA LEU A 189 5.27 -25.78 26.92
C LEU A 189 6.43 -26.68 27.37
N PRO A 190 6.18 -27.64 28.29
CA PRO A 190 7.19 -28.61 28.66
C PRO A 190 7.71 -29.31 27.40
N GLY A 191 9.00 -29.16 27.10
CA GLY A 191 9.63 -29.61 25.84
C GLY A 191 10.17 -28.51 24.94
N GLY A 192 10.07 -27.23 25.34
CA GLY A 192 10.65 -26.10 24.60
C GLY A 192 9.89 -25.70 23.32
N GLN A 193 8.74 -26.29 23.06
CA GLN A 193 7.91 -25.95 21.92
C GLN A 193 7.14 -24.66 22.18
N ARG A 194 7.20 -23.74 21.23
CA ARG A 194 6.38 -22.55 21.25
C ARG A 194 4.94 -22.95 20.90
N PRO A 195 3.94 -22.58 21.72
CA PRO A 195 2.56 -22.86 21.36
C PRO A 195 2.26 -22.22 20.00
N PRO A 196 1.44 -22.87 19.16
CA PRO A 196 0.99 -22.25 17.92
C PRO A 196 0.39 -20.88 18.23
N ALA A 197 0.64 -19.90 17.40
CA ALA A 197 0.09 -18.55 17.55
C ALA A 197 -1.45 -18.68 17.65
N THR A 198 -1.97 -18.51 18.83
CA THR A 198 -3.42 -18.53 19.06
C THR A 198 -3.90 -17.10 18.83
N PHE A 199 -4.72 -16.91 17.81
CA PHE A 199 -5.42 -15.65 17.62
C PHE A 199 -6.44 -15.50 18.75
N VAL A 200 -6.15 -14.63 19.70
CA VAL A 200 -7.08 -14.30 20.76
C VAL A 200 -8.00 -13.20 20.26
N ASN A 201 -9.25 -13.54 20.08
CA ASN A 201 -10.29 -12.58 19.81
C ASN A 201 -10.51 -11.73 21.08
N THR A 202 -10.12 -10.46 21.05
CA THR A 202 -10.56 -9.53 22.08
C THR A 202 -11.96 -9.07 21.64
N PRO A 203 -13.03 -9.49 22.32
CA PRO A 203 -14.36 -9.04 21.98
C PRO A 203 -14.40 -7.50 22.17
N THR A 204 -14.47 -6.76 21.09
CA THR A 204 -14.80 -5.35 21.14
C THR A 204 -16.32 -5.26 21.05
N ASN A 205 -16.96 -4.60 22.00
CA ASN A 205 -18.39 -4.30 21.92
C ASN A 205 -18.74 -3.29 20.83
N ASP A 206 -17.75 -2.85 20.07
CA ASP A 206 -17.89 -1.82 19.04
C ASP A 206 -18.36 -2.45 17.73
N ILE A 207 -19.65 -2.41 17.51
CA ILE A 207 -20.26 -2.91 16.29
C ILE A 207 -20.09 -1.87 15.20
N THR A 208 -19.49 -2.29 14.07
CA THR A 208 -19.34 -1.46 12.89
C THR A 208 -19.98 -2.16 11.68
N TYR A 209 -20.61 -1.39 10.81
CA TYR A 209 -21.20 -1.90 9.58
C TYR A 209 -20.45 -1.31 8.39
N VAL A 210 -20.18 -2.15 7.40
CA VAL A 210 -19.58 -1.75 6.12
C VAL A 210 -20.48 -2.12 4.97
N PRO A 211 -20.48 -1.37 3.86
CA PRO A 211 -21.28 -1.71 2.70
C PRO A 211 -20.76 -2.97 2.03
N THR A 212 -21.68 -3.76 1.46
CA THR A 212 -21.33 -4.99 0.70
C THR A 212 -20.57 -4.70 -0.58
N LYS A 213 -20.69 -3.49 -1.11
CA LYS A 213 -19.90 -3.00 -2.25
C LYS A 213 -19.55 -1.53 -2.05
N ILE A 214 -18.29 -1.18 -2.29
CA ILE A 214 -17.78 0.18 -2.20
C ILE A 214 -16.68 0.42 -3.23
N THR A 215 -16.62 1.64 -3.75
CA THR A 215 -15.53 2.09 -4.61
C THR A 215 -14.58 2.97 -3.82
N LEU A 216 -13.30 2.63 -3.84
CA LEU A 216 -12.22 3.39 -3.22
C LEU A 216 -11.37 4.06 -4.30
N THR A 217 -11.11 5.35 -4.13
CA THR A 217 -10.25 6.12 -5.05
C THR A 217 -9.05 6.66 -4.30
N LEU A 218 -7.86 6.38 -4.82
CA LEU A 218 -6.58 6.82 -4.31
C LEU A 218 -5.93 7.74 -5.34
N THR A 219 -5.39 8.85 -4.88
CA THR A 219 -4.51 9.70 -5.69
C THR A 219 -3.13 9.69 -5.05
N CYS A 220 -2.14 9.32 -5.84
CA CYS A 220 -0.77 9.16 -5.39
C CYS A 220 0.18 9.95 -6.30
N ILE A 221 1.33 10.30 -5.77
CA ILE A 221 2.46 10.81 -6.53
C ILE A 221 3.64 9.87 -6.37
N PRO A 222 4.36 9.52 -7.45
CA PRO A 222 5.57 8.72 -7.33
C PRO A 222 6.67 9.54 -6.65
N VAL A 223 7.44 8.88 -5.78
CA VAL A 223 8.54 9.50 -5.04
C VAL A 223 9.85 8.94 -5.55
N ILE A 224 10.65 9.78 -6.19
CA ILE A 224 11.94 9.42 -6.75
C ILE A 224 13.05 10.14 -5.98
N SER A 225 14.09 9.43 -5.60
CA SER A 225 15.21 10.03 -4.89
C SER A 225 16.07 10.87 -5.84
N ARG A 226 16.66 11.97 -5.31
CA ARG A 226 17.57 12.83 -6.08
C ARG A 226 18.76 12.05 -6.66
N ASN A 227 19.26 11.06 -5.93
CA ASN A 227 20.37 10.22 -6.40
C ASN A 227 19.97 9.36 -7.62
N GLN A 228 18.74 8.85 -7.65
CA GLN A 228 18.23 8.11 -8.80
C GLN A 228 18.17 8.99 -10.05
N ILE A 229 17.68 10.23 -9.90
CA ILE A 229 17.56 11.16 -11.02
C ILE A 229 18.94 11.59 -11.52
N SER A 230 19.87 11.96 -10.63
CA SER A 230 21.16 12.54 -11.03
C SER A 230 22.16 11.52 -11.56
N ASN A 231 22.19 10.31 -10.96
CA ASN A 231 23.29 9.36 -11.17
C ASN A 231 22.87 8.09 -11.91
N LYS A 232 21.57 7.79 -11.96
CA LYS A 232 21.09 6.52 -12.49
C LYS A 232 20.15 6.67 -13.68
N PHE A 233 19.65 7.89 -13.96
CA PHE A 233 18.73 8.11 -15.05
C PHE A 233 19.45 8.10 -16.39
N SER A 234 18.93 7.33 -17.33
CA SER A 234 19.30 7.32 -18.75
C SER A 234 18.03 7.14 -19.56
N LEU A 235 17.78 8.04 -20.52
CA LEU A 235 16.59 7.96 -21.37
C LEU A 235 16.53 6.65 -22.16
N LYS A 236 17.70 6.13 -22.58
CA LYS A 236 17.79 4.86 -23.30
C LYS A 236 17.38 3.68 -22.40
N GLU A 237 17.82 3.67 -21.16
CA GLU A 237 17.45 2.60 -20.20
C GLU A 237 16.01 2.77 -19.70
N TYR A 238 15.54 4.00 -19.58
CA TYR A 238 14.15 4.30 -19.29
C TYR A 238 13.23 3.73 -20.37
N ALA A 239 13.53 4.00 -21.65
CA ALA A 239 12.75 3.54 -22.79
C ALA A 239 12.71 2.00 -22.90
N THR A 240 13.74 1.29 -22.41
CA THR A 240 13.79 -0.18 -22.40
C THR A 240 13.15 -0.79 -21.15
N GLY A 241 12.64 0.02 -20.23
CA GLY A 241 12.03 -0.44 -18.96
C GLY A 241 13.03 -0.91 -17.90
N LYS A 242 14.34 -0.80 -18.14
CA LYS A 242 15.36 -1.26 -17.18
C LYS A 242 15.35 -0.49 -15.88
N LEU A 243 14.95 0.77 -15.90
CA LEU A 243 14.93 1.62 -14.71
C LEU A 243 13.73 1.37 -13.81
N LEU A 244 12.69 0.67 -14.26
CA LEU A 244 11.51 0.36 -13.45
C LEU A 244 11.84 -0.53 -12.25
N ARG A 245 12.83 -1.42 -12.38
CA ARG A 245 13.27 -2.34 -11.32
C ARG A 245 14.47 -1.84 -10.51
N GLY A 246 14.90 -0.61 -10.70
CA GLY A 246 16.17 -0.12 -10.17
C GLY A 246 17.38 -0.70 -10.91
N SER A 247 18.57 -0.13 -10.69
CA SER A 247 19.79 -0.47 -11.46
C SER A 247 20.32 -1.89 -11.27
N GLN A 248 19.77 -2.65 -10.31
CA GLN A 248 20.20 -4.04 -10.02
C GLN A 248 19.01 -5.01 -9.83
N GLY A 249 17.81 -4.62 -10.23
CA GLY A 249 16.64 -5.51 -10.13
C GLY A 249 15.99 -5.61 -8.75
N ASN A 250 16.55 -5.00 -7.71
CA ASN A 250 16.11 -5.16 -6.32
C ASN A 250 15.82 -3.83 -5.59
N GLY A 251 15.48 -2.79 -6.28
CA GLY A 251 15.20 -1.50 -5.65
C GLY A 251 14.04 -0.76 -6.29
N PRO A 252 13.57 0.32 -5.65
CA PRO A 252 12.56 1.19 -6.25
C PRO A 252 13.10 1.77 -7.56
N GLY A 253 12.30 1.65 -8.61
CA GLY A 253 12.63 2.14 -9.93
C GLY A 253 12.40 3.63 -10.13
N VAL A 254 12.70 4.10 -11.33
CA VAL A 254 12.39 5.44 -11.82
C VAL A 254 11.15 5.34 -12.72
N TRP A 255 10.16 6.17 -12.43
CA TRP A 255 8.84 6.22 -13.08
C TRP A 255 8.63 7.52 -13.82
#